data_ec51853a1b993e0c77c5a743e9d229b6
#
_entry.id   ec51853a1b993e0c77c5a743e9d229b6
#
_cell.length_a   1.000
_cell.length_b   1.000
_cell.length_c   1.000
_cell.angle_alpha   90.00
_cell.angle_beta   90.00
_cell.angle_gamma   90.00
#
_symmetry.space_group_name_H-M   'P 1'
#
loop_
_entity.id
_entity.type
_entity.pdbx_description
1 polymer ?
#
loop_
_entity_poly.entity_id
_entity_poly.type
_entity_poly.pdbx_seq_one_letter_code
_entity_poly.pdbx_strand_id
1 'polypeptide(L)'
;MNPTFLEWQWAGLTVLAWLELIGITVLITGVLLIIKRVVFGRLSVMAKRTTNNVDDVVAELLNGLRTFFLVVVSFYIAGEFIVEQEPELVFLPRAVFIGLMLQLGLSGNDLIRMMVSQYLEKKQGENTQVTAAKAIGLVGKLVLWLFIFLITLDNFGVDITALVAGLGIGGIAIALAVQNVLSDLLAYVSIVADQPFSYGEFLVIGEFSGTVEHIGIKTTRVRSLSGELIIFSNNDLLNSRVRNFKRMNERRQVFSIGVTYDTPGDQLRAILDILKAAVEAQDQVRFDRAHMKNYGDFSINFEVVYYMLVPEYVEMMNTQQAINLKIHDEFTSRGIQFAFPTQTIHLAKADA
;
A
#
# COMPACT_ATOMS: atom_id res chain seq x y z
N MET A 1 71.20 -38.05 -6.16
CA MET A 1 70.23 -38.57 -5.16
C MET A 1 68.81 -38.38 -5.77
N ASN A 2 68.11 -39.49 -6.01
CA ASN A 2 66.75 -39.38 -6.50
C ASN A 2 65.87 -38.68 -5.37
N PRO A 3 65.13 -37.62 -5.68
CA PRO A 3 64.32 -37.04 -4.68
C PRO A 3 63.30 -38.07 -4.13
N THR A 4 63.17 -38.11 -2.82
CA THR A 4 62.22 -39.02 -2.21
C THR A 4 60.81 -38.57 -2.68
N PHE A 5 59.85 -39.52 -2.79
CA PHE A 5 58.45 -39.21 -3.24
C PHE A 5 57.82 -38.01 -2.48
N LEU A 6 58.23 -37.74 -1.25
CA LEU A 6 57.78 -36.64 -0.39
C LEU A 6 58.34 -35.27 -0.81
N GLU A 7 59.43 -35.21 -1.62
CA GLU A 7 60.00 -33.95 -2.12
C GLU A 7 59.52 -33.56 -3.51
N TRP A 8 58.62 -34.36 -4.12
CA TRP A 8 57.95 -33.97 -5.36
C TRP A 8 57.09 -32.74 -5.16
N GLN A 9 57.25 -31.77 -6.07
CA GLN A 9 56.44 -30.53 -6.03
C GLN A 9 55.26 -30.63 -6.98
N TRP A 10 54.06 -30.29 -6.46
CA TRP A 10 52.85 -30.13 -7.24
C TRP A 10 52.13 -28.83 -6.82
N ALA A 11 51.84 -27.96 -7.82
CA ALA A 11 51.25 -26.63 -7.59
C ALA A 11 52.05 -25.78 -6.58
N GLY A 12 53.41 -25.83 -6.62
CA GLY A 12 54.28 -25.04 -5.75
C GLY A 12 54.51 -25.62 -4.33
N LEU A 13 53.87 -26.72 -3.98
CA LEU A 13 53.99 -27.35 -2.67
C LEU A 13 54.59 -28.75 -2.78
N THR A 14 55.40 -29.12 -1.78
CA THR A 14 55.89 -30.51 -1.65
C THR A 14 54.76 -31.44 -1.24
N VAL A 15 54.86 -32.73 -1.55
CA VAL A 15 53.85 -33.73 -1.13
C VAL A 15 53.69 -33.73 0.40
N LEU A 16 54.78 -33.49 1.14
CA LEU A 16 54.73 -33.38 2.59
C LEU A 16 53.87 -32.19 3.05
N ALA A 17 54.08 -30.99 2.46
CA ALA A 17 53.30 -29.80 2.78
C ALA A 17 51.79 -29.98 2.45
N TRP A 18 51.45 -30.69 1.37
CA TRP A 18 50.09 -31.08 1.06
C TRP A 18 49.46 -31.98 2.12
N LEU A 19 50.20 -32.98 2.62
CA LEU A 19 49.72 -33.87 3.68
C LEU A 19 49.51 -33.13 5.00
N GLU A 20 50.42 -32.21 5.34
CA GLU A 20 50.26 -31.35 6.53
C GLU A 20 49.07 -30.42 6.39
N LEU A 21 48.90 -29.76 5.24
CA LEU A 21 47.75 -28.88 4.95
C LEU A 21 46.41 -29.62 5.07
N ILE A 22 46.31 -30.81 4.47
CA ILE A 22 45.10 -31.64 4.56
C ILE A 22 44.88 -32.11 6.00
N GLY A 23 45.91 -32.56 6.70
CA GLY A 23 45.80 -33.01 8.10
C GLY A 23 45.32 -31.93 9.04
N ILE A 24 45.91 -30.73 8.95
CA ILE A 24 45.48 -29.55 9.75
C ILE A 24 44.05 -29.13 9.37
N THR A 25 43.72 -29.11 8.07
CA THR A 25 42.35 -28.78 7.59
C THR A 25 41.32 -29.73 8.17
N VAL A 26 41.57 -31.04 8.15
CA VAL A 26 40.67 -32.06 8.72
C VAL A 26 40.50 -31.86 10.23
N LEU A 27 41.57 -31.56 10.96
CA LEU A 27 41.55 -31.34 12.39
C LEU A 27 40.72 -30.09 12.73
N ILE A 28 41.00 -28.95 12.08
CA ILE A 28 40.26 -27.70 12.28
C ILE A 28 38.79 -27.87 11.91
N THR A 29 38.49 -28.53 10.77
CA THR A 29 37.10 -28.81 10.36
C THR A 29 36.38 -29.63 11.43
N GLY A 30 37.03 -30.67 12.00
CA GLY A 30 36.46 -31.46 13.08
C GLY A 30 36.11 -30.60 14.30
N VAL A 31 37.04 -29.72 14.69
CA VAL A 31 36.81 -28.78 15.82
C VAL A 31 35.66 -27.85 15.51
N LEU A 32 35.60 -27.23 14.33
CA LEU A 32 34.52 -26.32 13.91
C LEU A 32 33.15 -27.03 13.83
N LEU A 33 33.12 -28.30 13.40
CA LEU A 33 31.90 -29.11 13.41
C LEU A 33 31.39 -29.38 14.83
N ILE A 34 32.27 -29.64 15.78
CA ILE A 34 31.92 -29.82 17.19
C ILE A 34 31.37 -28.51 17.77
N ILE A 35 32.09 -27.40 17.52
CA ILE A 35 31.65 -26.06 17.94
C ILE A 35 30.26 -25.74 17.36
N LYS A 36 30.08 -25.92 16.04
CA LYS A 36 28.79 -25.75 15.36
C LYS A 36 27.70 -26.56 16.07
N ARG A 37 27.91 -27.83 16.39
CA ARG A 37 26.94 -28.72 17.00
C ARG A 37 26.59 -28.29 18.42
N VAL A 38 27.56 -27.84 19.21
CA VAL A 38 27.36 -27.38 20.59
C VAL A 38 26.63 -26.05 20.62
N VAL A 39 27.08 -25.09 19.79
CA VAL A 39 26.46 -23.75 19.69
C VAL A 39 25.04 -23.85 19.19
N PHE A 40 24.81 -24.61 18.12
CA PHE A 40 23.46 -24.84 17.58
C PHE A 40 22.54 -25.52 18.61
N GLY A 41 23.03 -26.54 19.31
CA GLY A 41 22.27 -27.23 20.33
C GLY A 41 21.82 -26.29 21.49
N ARG A 42 22.69 -25.36 21.90
CA ARG A 42 22.33 -24.36 22.92
C ARG A 42 21.40 -23.28 22.39
N LEU A 43 21.64 -22.74 21.22
CA LEU A 43 20.83 -21.69 20.60
C LEU A 43 19.41 -22.21 20.27
N SER A 44 19.27 -23.40 19.75
CA SER A 44 17.95 -23.99 19.46
C SER A 44 17.09 -24.21 20.72
N VAL A 45 17.72 -24.46 21.88
CA VAL A 45 17.03 -24.54 23.16
C VAL A 45 16.65 -23.15 23.67
N MET A 46 17.49 -22.13 23.44
CA MET A 46 17.19 -20.75 23.83
C MET A 46 16.10 -20.14 22.93
N ALA A 47 16.15 -20.35 21.62
CA ALA A 47 15.14 -19.90 20.66
C ALA A 47 13.73 -20.42 20.98
N LYS A 48 13.61 -21.65 21.47
CA LYS A 48 12.31 -22.20 21.92
C LYS A 48 11.73 -21.54 23.19
N ARG A 49 12.51 -20.74 23.90
CA ARG A 49 12.09 -20.04 25.14
C ARG A 49 11.76 -18.57 24.92
N THR A 50 12.13 -17.99 23.78
CA THR A 50 11.89 -16.60 23.41
C THR A 50 10.79 -16.51 22.37
N THR A 51 9.92 -15.52 22.50
CA THR A 51 8.84 -15.21 21.52
C THR A 51 9.32 -14.33 20.39
N ASN A 52 10.64 -14.15 20.23
CA ASN A 52 11.23 -13.19 19.30
C ASN A 52 11.71 -13.90 18.02
N ASN A 53 11.21 -13.49 16.85
CA ASN A 53 11.57 -14.06 15.54
C ASN A 53 13.06 -13.94 15.20
N VAL A 54 13.83 -13.10 15.90
CA VAL A 54 15.26 -12.88 15.63
C VAL A 54 16.09 -14.12 15.99
N ASP A 55 15.75 -14.80 17.07
CA ASP A 55 16.46 -15.99 17.53
C ASP A 55 16.28 -17.18 16.57
N ASP A 56 15.10 -17.28 15.94
CA ASP A 56 14.82 -18.29 14.92
C ASP A 56 15.64 -18.04 13.66
N VAL A 57 15.77 -16.77 13.23
CA VAL A 57 16.61 -16.38 12.08
C VAL A 57 18.09 -16.69 12.34
N VAL A 58 18.61 -16.37 13.53
CA VAL A 58 19.98 -16.66 13.91
C VAL A 58 20.24 -18.17 13.96
N ALA A 59 19.32 -18.94 14.54
CA ALA A 59 19.42 -20.40 14.59
C ALA A 59 19.40 -21.01 13.20
N GLU A 60 18.56 -20.51 12.28
CA GLU A 60 18.50 -20.98 10.90
C GLU A 60 19.76 -20.63 10.11
N LEU A 61 20.31 -19.41 10.25
CA LEU A 61 21.58 -19.00 9.64
C LEU A 61 22.74 -19.89 10.08
N LEU A 62 22.81 -20.21 11.38
CA LEU A 62 23.85 -21.10 11.91
C LEU A 62 23.68 -22.55 11.45
N ASN A 63 22.42 -23.01 11.37
CA ASN A 63 22.13 -24.33 10.80
C ASN A 63 22.47 -24.39 9.32
N GLY A 64 22.20 -23.30 8.59
CA GLY A 64 22.52 -23.10 7.18
C GLY A 64 24.02 -23.07 6.85
N LEU A 65 24.92 -22.97 7.85
CA LEU A 65 26.36 -23.10 7.63
C LEU A 65 26.69 -24.50 7.12
N ARG A 66 26.99 -24.59 5.84
CA ARG A 66 27.25 -25.87 5.20
C ARG A 66 28.64 -26.39 5.54
N THR A 67 28.80 -27.71 5.61
CA THR A 67 30.07 -28.35 5.94
C THR A 67 31.21 -27.95 4.97
N PHE A 68 30.86 -27.75 3.67
CA PHE A 68 31.86 -27.32 2.70
C PHE A 68 32.50 -25.96 3.06
N PHE A 69 31.70 -25.02 3.59
CA PHE A 69 32.18 -23.71 4.03
C PHE A 69 33.14 -23.84 5.22
N LEU A 70 32.83 -24.71 6.17
CA LEU A 70 33.73 -25.00 7.29
C LEU A 70 35.04 -25.61 6.81
N VAL A 71 35.00 -26.49 5.79
CA VAL A 71 36.22 -27.02 5.14
C VAL A 71 37.00 -25.90 4.47
N VAL A 72 36.36 -24.99 3.71
CA VAL A 72 37.05 -23.87 3.06
C VAL A 72 37.70 -22.94 4.07
N VAL A 73 37.00 -22.59 5.16
CA VAL A 73 37.57 -21.78 6.24
C VAL A 73 38.72 -22.50 6.94
N SER A 74 38.55 -23.79 7.22
CA SER A 74 39.63 -24.60 7.81
C SER A 74 40.86 -24.70 6.92
N PHE A 75 40.65 -24.83 5.61
CA PHE A 75 41.71 -24.87 4.62
C PHE A 75 42.47 -23.53 4.55
N TYR A 76 41.77 -22.39 4.68
CA TYR A 76 42.40 -21.08 4.79
C TYR A 76 43.26 -20.98 6.05
N ILE A 77 42.68 -21.31 7.21
CA ILE A 77 43.40 -21.24 8.49
C ILE A 77 44.61 -22.16 8.46
N ALA A 78 44.47 -23.36 7.94
CA ALA A 78 45.58 -24.30 7.79
C ALA A 78 46.68 -23.76 6.84
N GLY A 79 46.25 -23.10 5.76
CA GLY A 79 47.18 -22.47 4.81
C GLY A 79 47.99 -21.34 5.43
N GLU A 80 47.38 -20.51 6.29
CA GLU A 80 48.05 -19.40 6.98
C GLU A 80 49.23 -19.91 7.85
N PHE A 81 49.07 -21.08 8.46
CA PHE A 81 50.13 -21.71 9.25
C PHE A 81 51.31 -22.23 8.36
N ILE A 82 51.07 -22.46 7.07
CA ILE A 82 52.06 -23.06 6.15
C ILE A 82 52.65 -21.97 5.24
N VAL A 83 51.93 -20.88 4.94
CA VAL A 83 52.36 -19.78 4.04
C VAL A 83 53.66 -19.11 4.48
N GLU A 84 53.95 -19.04 5.78
CA GLU A 84 55.25 -18.53 6.24
C GLU A 84 56.46 -19.32 5.65
N GLN A 85 56.21 -20.56 5.21
CA GLN A 85 57.23 -21.45 4.63
C GLN A 85 57.14 -21.53 3.08
N GLU A 86 55.98 -21.23 2.49
CA GLU A 86 55.70 -21.45 1.06
C GLU A 86 54.90 -20.26 0.49
N PRO A 87 55.53 -19.22 -0.08
CA PRO A 87 54.88 -17.99 -0.53
C PRO A 87 53.99 -18.15 -1.78
N GLU A 88 53.89 -19.34 -2.36
CA GLU A 88 53.13 -19.58 -3.61
C GLU A 88 51.62 -19.81 -3.43
N LEU A 89 51.10 -19.82 -2.20
CA LEU A 89 49.65 -20.02 -1.91
C LEU A 89 48.76 -18.78 -2.17
N VAL A 90 49.13 -17.94 -3.14
CA VAL A 90 48.38 -16.71 -3.50
C VAL A 90 46.93 -16.96 -3.94
N PHE A 91 46.59 -18.20 -4.34
CA PHE A 91 45.23 -18.57 -4.72
C PHE A 91 44.29 -18.79 -3.51
N LEU A 92 44.85 -19.02 -2.32
CA LEU A 92 44.11 -19.40 -1.12
C LEU A 92 43.07 -18.34 -0.70
N PRO A 93 43.39 -17.04 -0.59
CA PRO A 93 42.43 -16.01 -0.27
C PRO A 93 41.27 -15.93 -1.27
N ARG A 94 41.54 -16.14 -2.57
CA ARG A 94 40.51 -16.14 -3.62
C ARG A 94 39.59 -17.34 -3.52
N ALA A 95 40.10 -18.53 -3.23
CA ALA A 95 39.31 -19.75 -3.03
C ALA A 95 38.34 -19.58 -1.83
N VAL A 96 38.87 -19.02 -0.74
CA VAL A 96 38.06 -18.73 0.46
C VAL A 96 36.99 -17.70 0.18
N PHE A 97 37.32 -16.64 -0.57
CA PHE A 97 36.37 -15.63 -0.96
C PHE A 97 35.21 -16.22 -1.78
N ILE A 98 35.50 -17.11 -2.76
CA ILE A 98 34.47 -17.84 -3.50
C ILE A 98 33.61 -18.67 -2.53
N GLY A 99 34.23 -19.41 -1.61
CA GLY A 99 33.54 -20.21 -0.61
C GLY A 99 32.62 -19.38 0.29
N LEU A 100 33.07 -18.19 0.70
CA LEU A 100 32.30 -17.24 1.47
C LEU A 100 31.10 -16.73 0.67
N MET A 101 31.32 -16.32 -0.58
CA MET A 101 30.25 -15.81 -1.45
C MET A 101 29.20 -16.89 -1.76
N LEU A 102 29.63 -18.13 -2.02
CA LEU A 102 28.71 -19.25 -2.18
C LEU A 102 27.92 -19.54 -0.91
N GLN A 103 28.57 -19.51 0.27
CA GLN A 103 27.88 -19.68 1.55
C GLN A 103 26.83 -18.58 1.78
N LEU A 104 27.20 -17.32 1.53
CA LEU A 104 26.24 -16.19 1.64
C LEU A 104 25.05 -16.37 0.70
N GLY A 105 25.29 -16.79 -0.56
CA GLY A 105 24.23 -17.07 -1.51
C GLY A 105 23.29 -18.19 -1.07
N LEU A 106 23.86 -19.28 -0.58
CA LEU A 106 23.09 -20.43 -0.11
C LEU A 106 22.31 -20.10 1.17
N SER A 107 22.93 -19.42 2.13
CA SER A 107 22.26 -18.97 3.36
C SER A 107 21.17 -17.93 3.06
N GLY A 108 21.42 -17.00 2.12
CA GLY A 108 20.42 -16.06 1.66
C GLY A 108 19.22 -16.74 0.95
N ASN A 109 19.48 -17.79 0.16
CA ASN A 109 18.40 -18.60 -0.42
C ASN A 109 17.53 -19.28 0.64
N ASP A 110 18.17 -19.83 1.69
CA ASP A 110 17.46 -20.50 2.78
C ASP A 110 16.64 -19.48 3.58
N LEU A 111 17.17 -18.27 3.82
CA LEU A 111 16.46 -17.16 4.45
C LEU A 111 15.23 -16.70 3.62
N ILE A 112 15.41 -16.52 2.30
CA ILE A 112 14.30 -16.16 1.40
C ILE A 112 13.21 -17.24 1.42
N ARG A 113 13.63 -18.53 1.41
CA ARG A 113 12.68 -19.65 1.48
C ARG A 113 11.90 -19.65 2.79
N MET A 114 12.58 -19.42 3.91
CA MET A 114 11.96 -19.34 5.24
C MET A 114 10.95 -18.20 5.31
N MET A 115 11.29 -16.99 4.83
CA MET A 115 10.37 -15.85 4.79
C MET A 115 9.12 -16.14 3.96
N VAL A 116 9.29 -16.78 2.79
CA VAL A 116 8.17 -17.16 1.92
C VAL A 116 7.29 -18.21 2.60
N SER A 117 7.87 -19.25 3.25
CA SER A 117 7.10 -20.30 3.94
C SER A 117 6.33 -19.74 5.12
N GLN A 118 6.94 -18.93 5.98
CA GLN A 118 6.26 -18.28 7.11
C GLN A 118 5.10 -17.38 6.67
N TYR A 119 5.28 -16.66 5.56
CA TYR A 119 4.20 -15.84 4.99
C TYR A 119 3.01 -16.70 4.54
N LEU A 120 3.29 -17.85 3.91
CA LEU A 120 2.25 -18.77 3.43
C LEU A 120 1.54 -19.49 4.57
N GLU A 121 2.23 -19.86 5.64
CA GLU A 121 1.64 -20.50 6.83
C GLU A 121 0.68 -19.55 7.57
N LYS A 122 1.02 -18.27 7.69
CA LYS A 122 0.18 -17.26 8.35
C LYS A 122 -1.12 -16.96 7.59
N LYS A 123 -1.12 -17.15 6.27
CA LYS A 123 -2.29 -16.92 5.41
C LYS A 123 -2.76 -18.26 4.85
N GLN A 124 -3.70 -18.92 5.54
CA GLN A 124 -4.29 -20.18 5.08
C GLN A 124 -4.88 -20.05 3.66
N GLY A 125 -4.08 -20.41 2.66
CA GLY A 125 -4.45 -21.21 1.52
C GLY A 125 -5.31 -20.67 0.39
N GLU A 126 -5.19 -19.41 -0.06
CA GLU A 126 -5.64 -19.11 -1.44
C GLU A 126 -4.50 -19.36 -2.43
N ASN A 127 -4.73 -20.21 -3.45
CA ASN A 127 -3.74 -20.59 -4.46
C ASN A 127 -3.06 -19.39 -5.14
N THR A 128 -3.75 -18.27 -5.29
CA THR A 128 -3.24 -17.04 -5.90
C THR A 128 -2.13 -16.39 -5.05
N GLN A 129 -2.27 -16.41 -3.71
CA GLN A 129 -1.29 -15.81 -2.79
C GLN A 129 -0.01 -16.66 -2.74
N VAL A 130 -0.13 -17.98 -2.88
CA VAL A 130 1.01 -18.91 -2.95
C VAL A 130 1.88 -18.60 -4.18
N THR A 131 1.26 -18.35 -5.32
CA THR A 131 1.98 -18.05 -6.57
C THR A 131 2.71 -16.70 -6.48
N ALA A 132 2.06 -15.66 -5.93
CA ALA A 132 2.66 -14.35 -5.75
C ALA A 132 3.87 -14.38 -4.79
N ALA A 133 3.76 -15.05 -3.65
CA ALA A 133 4.85 -15.19 -2.69
C ALA A 133 6.07 -15.93 -3.29
N LYS A 134 5.83 -17.00 -4.07
CA LYS A 134 6.89 -17.72 -4.79
C LYS A 134 7.58 -16.85 -5.84
N ALA A 135 6.80 -16.03 -6.58
CA ALA A 135 7.36 -15.10 -7.58
C ALA A 135 8.27 -14.05 -6.92
N ILE A 136 7.83 -13.45 -5.80
CA ILE A 136 8.65 -12.49 -5.03
C ILE A 136 9.94 -13.18 -4.53
N GLY A 137 9.82 -14.40 -4.00
CA GLY A 137 10.98 -15.18 -3.58
C GLY A 137 11.97 -15.48 -4.72
N LEU A 138 11.47 -15.75 -5.94
CA LEU A 138 12.30 -15.94 -7.12
C LEU A 138 13.08 -14.65 -7.48
N VAL A 139 12.40 -13.51 -7.52
CA VAL A 139 13.03 -12.20 -7.79
C VAL A 139 14.10 -11.91 -6.73
N GLY A 140 13.80 -12.13 -5.45
CA GLY A 140 14.78 -11.95 -4.37
C GLY A 140 16.03 -12.80 -4.53
N LYS A 141 15.88 -14.07 -4.98
CA LYS A 141 17.01 -14.95 -5.28
C LYS A 141 17.83 -14.46 -6.47
N LEU A 142 17.16 -14.03 -7.55
CA LEU A 142 17.86 -13.48 -8.71
C LEU A 142 18.71 -12.26 -8.35
N VAL A 143 18.14 -11.33 -7.58
CA VAL A 143 18.86 -10.14 -7.11
C VAL A 143 20.05 -10.55 -6.21
N LEU A 144 19.85 -11.45 -5.25
CA LEU A 144 20.91 -11.94 -4.37
C LEU A 144 22.08 -12.52 -5.17
N TRP A 145 21.80 -13.43 -6.09
CA TRP A 145 22.84 -14.07 -6.90
C TRP A 145 23.53 -13.09 -7.85
N LEU A 146 22.80 -12.10 -8.38
CA LEU A 146 23.39 -11.05 -9.19
C LEU A 146 24.42 -10.23 -8.39
N PHE A 147 24.09 -9.81 -7.16
CA PHE A 147 25.04 -9.09 -6.31
C PHE A 147 26.26 -9.94 -5.95
N ILE A 148 26.04 -11.21 -5.59
CA ILE A 148 27.15 -12.13 -5.28
C ILE A 148 28.04 -12.29 -6.50
N PHE A 149 27.49 -12.43 -7.69
CA PHE A 149 28.23 -12.54 -8.94
C PHE A 149 29.09 -11.30 -9.20
N LEU A 150 28.52 -10.10 -9.09
CA LEU A 150 29.21 -8.83 -9.27
C LEU A 150 30.37 -8.67 -8.27
N ILE A 151 30.11 -8.89 -6.99
CA ILE A 151 31.12 -8.79 -5.93
C ILE A 151 32.24 -9.81 -6.17
N THR A 152 31.91 -11.00 -6.66
CA THR A 152 32.90 -12.03 -6.97
C THR A 152 33.79 -11.60 -8.14
N LEU A 153 33.20 -11.08 -9.22
CA LEU A 153 33.97 -10.58 -10.38
C LEU A 153 34.92 -9.44 -9.98
N ASP A 154 34.40 -8.46 -9.19
CA ASP A 154 35.20 -7.34 -8.70
C ASP A 154 36.44 -7.81 -7.89
N ASN A 155 36.22 -8.78 -6.99
CA ASN A 155 37.30 -9.37 -6.20
C ASN A 155 38.39 -10.08 -7.06
N PHE A 156 37.99 -10.58 -8.23
CA PHE A 156 38.91 -11.16 -9.19
C PHE A 156 39.66 -10.12 -10.06
N GLY A 157 39.37 -8.81 -9.84
CA GLY A 157 40.00 -7.72 -10.60
C GLY A 157 39.37 -7.50 -11.97
N VAL A 158 38.18 -8.07 -12.21
CA VAL A 158 37.40 -7.78 -13.43
C VAL A 158 36.70 -6.43 -13.26
N ASP A 159 36.92 -5.53 -14.22
CA ASP A 159 36.21 -4.23 -14.21
C ASP A 159 34.71 -4.44 -14.44
N ILE A 160 33.94 -4.24 -13.38
CA ILE A 160 32.47 -4.38 -13.40
C ILE A 160 31.75 -3.10 -13.77
N THR A 161 32.44 -1.97 -14.03
CA THR A 161 31.86 -0.66 -14.28
C THR A 161 30.83 -0.70 -15.41
N ALA A 162 31.14 -1.35 -16.53
CA ALA A 162 30.22 -1.48 -17.65
C ALA A 162 29.00 -2.36 -17.30
N LEU A 163 29.17 -3.39 -16.48
CA LEU A 163 28.06 -4.25 -16.03
C LEU A 163 27.12 -3.49 -15.10
N VAL A 164 27.69 -2.76 -14.14
CA VAL A 164 26.91 -1.93 -13.20
C VAL A 164 26.19 -0.80 -13.94
N ALA A 165 26.85 -0.15 -14.91
CA ALA A 165 26.22 0.86 -15.75
C ALA A 165 25.03 0.28 -16.55
N GLY A 166 25.21 -0.89 -17.17
CA GLY A 166 24.16 -1.60 -17.89
C GLY A 166 22.98 -1.99 -16.99
N LEU A 167 23.27 -2.49 -15.79
CA LEU A 167 22.25 -2.79 -14.76
C LEU A 167 21.54 -1.52 -14.29
N GLY A 168 22.24 -0.38 -14.20
CA GLY A 168 21.64 0.92 -13.88
C GLY A 168 20.60 1.34 -14.91
N ILE A 169 20.92 1.25 -16.21
CA ILE A 169 19.99 1.55 -17.29
C ILE A 169 18.80 0.57 -17.28
N GLY A 170 19.07 -0.74 -17.12
CA GLY A 170 18.02 -1.74 -16.94
C GLY A 170 17.14 -1.49 -15.72
N GLY A 171 17.74 -1.03 -14.62
CA GLY A 171 17.04 -0.64 -13.40
C GLY A 171 16.07 0.53 -13.61
N ILE A 172 16.43 1.53 -14.41
CA ILE A 172 15.54 2.63 -14.80
C ILE A 172 14.33 2.09 -15.57
N ALA A 173 14.54 1.20 -16.53
CA ALA A 173 13.46 0.59 -17.29
C ALA A 173 12.48 -0.20 -16.39
N ILE A 174 13.03 -0.98 -15.45
CA ILE A 174 12.21 -1.69 -14.45
C ILE A 174 11.45 -0.71 -13.55
N ALA A 175 12.12 0.35 -13.07
CA ALA A 175 11.49 1.36 -12.23
C ALA A 175 10.29 2.02 -12.92
N LEU A 176 10.42 2.39 -14.20
CA LEU A 176 9.32 2.92 -15.01
C LEU A 176 8.19 1.90 -15.19
N ALA A 177 8.52 0.62 -15.37
CA ALA A 177 7.51 -0.43 -15.53
C ALA A 177 6.68 -0.67 -14.24
N VAL A 178 7.27 -0.48 -13.04
CA VAL A 178 6.60 -0.68 -11.74
C VAL A 178 6.11 0.62 -11.11
N GLN A 179 6.33 1.76 -11.73
CA GLN A 179 6.02 3.10 -11.19
C GLN A 179 4.58 3.22 -10.68
N ASN A 180 3.59 2.74 -11.44
CA ASN A 180 2.18 2.81 -11.04
C ASN A 180 1.89 2.00 -9.76
N VAL A 181 2.53 0.84 -9.62
CA VAL A 181 2.36 0.00 -8.42
C VAL A 181 2.96 0.70 -7.20
N LEU A 182 4.12 1.32 -7.36
CA LEU A 182 4.77 2.08 -6.30
C LEU A 182 3.97 3.33 -5.92
N SER A 183 3.39 4.03 -6.91
CA SER A 183 2.51 5.18 -6.67
C SER A 183 1.28 4.79 -5.85
N ASP A 184 0.63 3.66 -6.16
CA ASP A 184 -0.51 3.16 -5.39
C ASP A 184 -0.11 2.79 -3.96
N LEU A 185 1.07 2.21 -3.75
CA LEU A 185 1.60 1.88 -2.42
C LEU A 185 1.87 3.14 -1.59
N LEU A 186 2.50 4.16 -2.18
CA LEU A 186 2.75 5.44 -1.51
C LEU A 186 1.44 6.17 -1.21
N ALA A 187 0.47 6.11 -2.13
CA ALA A 187 -0.87 6.62 -1.91
C ALA A 187 -1.57 5.93 -0.73
N TYR A 188 -1.46 4.60 -0.61
CA TYR A 188 -1.97 3.88 0.55
C TYR A 188 -1.35 4.38 1.85
N VAL A 189 -0.02 4.55 1.89
CA VAL A 189 0.66 5.08 3.09
C VAL A 189 0.13 6.47 3.45
N SER A 190 -0.06 7.35 2.46
CA SER A 190 -0.64 8.69 2.69
C SER A 190 -2.09 8.61 3.18
N ILE A 191 -2.92 7.74 2.60
CA ILE A 191 -4.32 7.54 3.06
C ILE A 191 -4.35 7.09 4.52
N VAL A 192 -3.48 6.17 4.92
CA VAL A 192 -3.42 5.65 6.29
C VAL A 192 -2.87 6.69 7.28
N ALA A 193 -1.87 7.48 6.85
CA ALA A 193 -1.23 8.50 7.70
C ALA A 193 -2.11 9.74 7.90
N ASP A 194 -2.64 10.31 6.80
CA ASP A 194 -3.41 11.56 6.82
C ASP A 194 -4.90 11.34 6.98
N GLN A 195 -5.39 10.12 6.71
CA GLN A 195 -6.79 9.71 6.79
C GLN A 195 -7.76 10.72 6.13
N PRO A 196 -7.59 11.09 4.86
CA PRO A 196 -8.52 11.99 4.19
C PRO A 196 -9.94 11.42 4.14
N PHE A 197 -10.07 10.10 4.20
CA PHE A 197 -11.29 9.34 4.39
C PHE A 197 -10.99 8.04 5.15
N SER A 198 -12.03 7.44 5.74
CA SER A 198 -11.93 6.21 6.53
C SER A 198 -13.00 5.20 6.12
N TYR A 199 -12.87 3.96 6.63
CA TYR A 199 -13.89 2.93 6.48
C TYR A 199 -15.27 3.43 6.94
N GLY A 200 -16.31 3.15 6.16
CA GLY A 200 -17.69 3.53 6.48
C GLY A 200 -18.06 4.99 6.15
N GLU A 201 -17.11 5.80 5.64
CA GLU A 201 -17.40 7.18 5.23
C GLU A 201 -17.98 7.22 3.81
N PHE A 202 -18.98 8.08 3.60
CA PHE A 202 -19.62 8.28 2.30
C PHE A 202 -18.86 9.32 1.50
N LEU A 203 -18.39 8.91 0.31
CA LEU A 203 -17.60 9.73 -0.59
C LEU A 203 -18.32 9.97 -1.90
N VAL A 204 -18.06 11.13 -2.51
CA VAL A 204 -18.39 11.43 -3.91
C VAL A 204 -17.10 11.77 -4.64
N ILE A 205 -16.81 11.00 -5.70
CA ILE A 205 -15.56 11.03 -6.48
C ILE A 205 -15.96 11.14 -7.95
N GLY A 206 -15.88 12.33 -8.52
CA GLY A 206 -16.40 12.58 -9.86
C GLY A 206 -17.90 12.27 -9.97
N GLU A 207 -18.25 11.33 -10.83
CA GLU A 207 -19.63 10.86 -11.04
C GLU A 207 -20.03 9.71 -10.09
N PHE A 208 -19.06 9.12 -9.39
CA PHE A 208 -19.28 8.00 -8.50
C PHE A 208 -19.56 8.44 -7.07
N SER A 209 -20.46 7.74 -6.41
CA SER A 209 -20.79 7.97 -5.01
C SER A 209 -21.00 6.66 -4.27
N GLY A 210 -20.53 6.59 -3.02
CA GLY A 210 -20.71 5.39 -2.21
C GLY A 210 -19.96 5.44 -0.90
N THR A 211 -20.07 4.33 -0.15
CA THR A 211 -19.45 4.15 1.17
C THR A 211 -18.16 3.35 1.04
N VAL A 212 -17.09 3.80 1.69
CA VAL A 212 -15.81 3.09 1.75
C VAL A 212 -15.99 1.76 2.47
N GLU A 213 -15.77 0.66 1.77
CA GLU A 213 -15.92 -0.70 2.31
C GLU A 213 -14.57 -1.34 2.68
N HIS A 214 -13.52 -0.98 1.97
CA HIS A 214 -12.17 -1.51 2.24
C HIS A 214 -11.10 -0.61 1.65
N ILE A 215 -10.03 -0.37 2.42
CA ILE A 215 -8.83 0.33 1.97
C ILE A 215 -7.70 -0.69 1.93
N GLY A 216 -7.31 -1.12 0.73
CA GLY A 216 -6.21 -2.05 0.50
C GLY A 216 -4.93 -1.34 0.08
N ILE A 217 -3.82 -2.09 0.02
CA ILE A 217 -2.49 -1.55 -0.32
C ILE A 217 -2.45 -0.90 -1.72
N LYS A 218 -3.20 -1.43 -2.67
CA LYS A 218 -3.24 -0.92 -4.05
C LYS A 218 -4.54 -0.21 -4.38
N THR A 219 -5.66 -0.70 -3.86
CA THR A 219 -7.01 -0.26 -4.24
C THR A 219 -7.89 -0.02 -3.03
N THR A 220 -8.74 1.00 -3.13
CA THR A 220 -9.85 1.25 -2.21
C THR A 220 -11.16 0.81 -2.87
N ARG A 221 -12.00 0.11 -2.11
CA ARG A 221 -13.30 -0.40 -2.54
C ARG A 221 -14.40 0.46 -1.95
N VAL A 222 -15.29 0.92 -2.81
CA VAL A 222 -16.41 1.79 -2.46
C VAL A 222 -17.70 1.10 -2.90
N ARG A 223 -18.65 0.91 -1.97
CA ARG A 223 -19.97 0.37 -2.25
C ARG A 223 -20.88 1.50 -2.71
N SER A 224 -21.33 1.47 -3.95
CA SER A 224 -22.28 2.44 -4.49
C SER A 224 -23.64 2.33 -3.82
N LEU A 225 -24.45 3.38 -3.93
CA LEU A 225 -25.86 3.37 -3.50
C LEU A 225 -26.71 2.35 -4.28
N SER A 226 -26.34 2.04 -5.52
CA SER A 226 -27.00 1.01 -6.35
C SER A 226 -26.59 -0.42 -5.98
N GLY A 227 -25.56 -0.58 -5.11
CA GLY A 227 -25.11 -1.86 -4.58
C GLY A 227 -23.87 -2.45 -5.26
N GLU A 228 -23.42 -1.92 -6.40
CA GLU A 228 -22.19 -2.36 -7.06
C GLU A 228 -20.95 -1.94 -6.28
N LEU A 229 -19.90 -2.73 -6.41
CA LEU A 229 -18.60 -2.45 -5.82
C LEU A 229 -17.72 -1.72 -6.84
N ILE A 230 -17.39 -0.47 -6.55
CA ILE A 230 -16.49 0.34 -7.36
C ILE A 230 -15.08 0.21 -6.78
N ILE A 231 -14.11 -0.09 -7.64
CA ILE A 231 -12.70 -0.30 -7.24
C ILE A 231 -11.87 0.84 -7.83
N PHE A 232 -11.33 1.67 -6.96
CA PHE A 232 -10.41 2.75 -7.32
C PHE A 232 -8.97 2.35 -7.03
N SER A 233 -8.01 2.76 -7.84
CA SER A 233 -6.62 2.75 -7.43
C SER A 233 -6.41 3.82 -6.35
N ASN A 234 -5.54 3.57 -5.39
CA ASN A 234 -5.30 4.53 -4.31
C ASN A 234 -4.71 5.85 -4.85
N ASN A 235 -3.83 5.74 -5.85
CA ASN A 235 -3.24 6.90 -6.50
C ASN A 235 -4.28 7.75 -7.25
N ASP A 236 -5.26 7.11 -7.89
CA ASP A 236 -6.36 7.82 -8.57
C ASP A 236 -7.23 8.60 -7.56
N LEU A 237 -7.54 8.00 -6.41
CA LEU A 237 -8.28 8.66 -5.34
C LEU A 237 -7.55 9.89 -4.81
N LEU A 238 -6.26 9.82 -4.54
CA LEU A 238 -5.50 10.97 -4.02
C LEU A 238 -5.31 12.07 -5.05
N ASN A 239 -5.27 11.74 -6.34
CA ASN A 239 -5.18 12.71 -7.43
C ASN A 239 -6.55 13.31 -7.80
N SER A 240 -7.66 12.70 -7.35
CA SER A 240 -9.01 13.19 -7.61
C SER A 240 -9.50 14.13 -6.50
N ARG A 241 -10.58 14.86 -6.79
CA ARG A 241 -11.27 15.67 -5.77
C ARG A 241 -12.30 14.82 -5.06
N VAL A 242 -11.96 14.34 -3.87
CA VAL A 242 -12.85 13.55 -3.03
C VAL A 242 -13.69 14.49 -2.16
N ARG A 243 -15.02 14.38 -2.25
CA ARG A 243 -15.95 15.06 -1.35
C ARG A 243 -16.43 14.07 -0.29
N ASN A 244 -16.08 14.36 0.97
CA ASN A 244 -16.42 13.52 2.11
C ASN A 244 -17.67 14.09 2.80
N PHE A 245 -18.81 13.41 2.66
CA PHE A 245 -20.07 13.85 3.21
C PHE A 245 -20.28 13.45 4.68
N LYS A 246 -19.50 12.52 5.19
CA LYS A 246 -19.56 12.14 6.62
C LYS A 246 -18.91 13.18 7.53
N ARG A 247 -17.93 13.93 7.02
CA ARG A 247 -17.18 14.95 7.78
C ARG A 247 -17.75 16.37 7.64
N MET A 248 -19.00 16.48 7.19
CA MET A 248 -19.67 17.78 7.16
C MET A 248 -20.09 18.19 8.57
N ASN A 249 -19.79 19.45 8.93
CA ASN A 249 -20.29 20.04 10.17
C ASN A 249 -21.74 20.51 10.02
N GLU A 250 -22.05 21.12 8.87
CA GLU A 250 -23.36 21.64 8.52
C GLU A 250 -23.68 21.31 7.06
N ARG A 251 -24.94 21.04 6.76
CA ARG A 251 -25.42 20.80 5.39
C ARG A 251 -26.23 21.98 4.92
N ARG A 252 -25.71 22.74 3.94
CA ARG A 252 -26.42 23.84 3.31
C ARG A 252 -27.51 23.30 2.39
N GLN A 253 -28.76 23.76 2.59
CA GLN A 253 -29.92 23.47 1.75
C GLN A 253 -30.42 24.73 1.09
N VAL A 254 -30.84 24.60 -0.16
CA VAL A 254 -31.43 25.68 -0.95
C VAL A 254 -32.66 25.10 -1.65
N PHE A 255 -33.79 25.75 -1.48
CA PHE A 255 -34.99 25.42 -2.24
C PHE A 255 -35.71 26.68 -2.71
N SER A 256 -36.54 26.54 -3.70
CA SER A 256 -37.30 27.65 -4.27
C SER A 256 -38.79 27.33 -4.28
N ILE A 257 -39.59 28.36 -4.07
CA ILE A 257 -41.07 28.31 -4.15
C ILE A 257 -41.52 29.39 -5.10
N GLY A 258 -42.46 29.08 -5.97
CA GLY A 258 -43.11 30.02 -6.87
C GLY A 258 -44.56 30.30 -6.48
N VAL A 259 -44.97 31.57 -6.44
CA VAL A 259 -46.35 31.98 -6.28
C VAL A 259 -46.88 32.68 -7.55
N THR A 260 -48.20 32.74 -7.71
CA THR A 260 -48.83 33.35 -8.90
C THR A 260 -48.58 34.86 -8.96
N TYR A 261 -48.66 35.45 -10.16
CA TYR A 261 -48.54 36.90 -10.35
C TYR A 261 -49.70 37.69 -9.75
N ASP A 262 -50.83 37.06 -9.53
CA ASP A 262 -52.02 37.67 -8.90
C ASP A 262 -51.84 37.83 -7.38
N THR A 263 -50.74 37.36 -6.80
CA THR A 263 -50.47 37.47 -5.35
C THR A 263 -50.27 38.93 -4.96
N PRO A 264 -51.10 39.48 -4.05
CA PRO A 264 -51.01 40.88 -3.61
C PRO A 264 -49.69 41.20 -2.95
N GLY A 265 -49.22 42.45 -3.08
CA GLY A 265 -47.92 42.89 -2.55
C GLY A 265 -47.75 42.68 -1.03
N ASP A 266 -48.83 42.77 -0.27
CA ASP A 266 -48.80 42.51 1.18
C ASP A 266 -48.57 41.01 1.48
N GLN A 267 -49.17 40.12 0.69
CA GLN A 267 -48.91 38.70 0.79
C GLN A 267 -47.47 38.35 0.35
N LEU A 268 -46.94 39.00 -0.68
CA LEU A 268 -45.54 38.83 -1.09
C LEU A 268 -44.55 39.18 0.04
N ARG A 269 -44.84 40.18 0.86
CA ARG A 269 -44.03 40.51 2.04
C ARG A 269 -44.21 39.48 3.14
N ALA A 270 -45.46 39.05 3.40
CA ALA A 270 -45.78 38.05 4.42
C ALA A 270 -45.16 36.67 4.12
N ILE A 271 -44.99 36.32 2.85
CA ILE A 271 -44.32 35.06 2.44
C ILE A 271 -42.91 34.93 3.04
N LEU A 272 -42.12 36.00 3.11
CA LEU A 272 -40.77 35.97 3.68
C LEU A 272 -40.80 35.58 5.16
N ASP A 273 -41.75 36.10 5.93
CA ASP A 273 -41.90 35.75 7.34
C ASP A 273 -42.44 34.33 7.52
N ILE A 274 -43.33 33.87 6.66
CA ILE A 274 -43.84 32.49 6.66
C ILE A 274 -42.67 31.50 6.39
N LEU A 275 -41.89 31.76 5.36
CA LEU A 275 -40.76 30.90 4.99
C LEU A 275 -39.73 30.83 6.10
N LYS A 276 -39.39 31.98 6.71
CA LYS A 276 -38.52 32.04 7.87
C LYS A 276 -39.08 31.24 9.06
N ALA A 277 -40.33 31.48 9.44
CA ALA A 277 -40.98 30.80 10.55
C ALA A 277 -41.14 29.29 10.31
N ALA A 278 -41.32 28.85 9.06
CA ALA A 278 -41.38 27.42 8.71
C ALA A 278 -40.07 26.71 8.94
N VAL A 279 -38.94 27.36 8.61
CA VAL A 279 -37.59 26.82 8.84
C VAL A 279 -37.24 26.86 10.33
N GLU A 280 -37.42 28.02 10.99
CA GLU A 280 -37.05 28.20 12.40
C GLU A 280 -37.90 27.36 13.38
N ALA A 281 -39.00 26.81 12.92
CA ALA A 281 -39.83 25.88 13.71
C ALA A 281 -39.27 24.45 13.76
N GLN A 282 -38.23 24.13 12.98
CA GLN A 282 -37.63 22.81 12.97
C GLN A 282 -36.43 22.78 13.91
N ASP A 283 -36.18 21.60 14.50
CA ASP A 283 -35.03 21.37 15.32
C ASP A 283 -33.76 21.19 14.45
N GLN A 284 -32.60 21.51 15.02
CA GLN A 284 -31.29 21.33 14.40
C GLN A 284 -31.10 22.02 13.04
N VAL A 285 -31.76 23.13 12.85
CA VAL A 285 -31.63 24.01 11.68
C VAL A 285 -31.12 25.39 12.07
N ARG A 286 -30.42 26.02 11.17
CA ARG A 286 -30.06 27.43 11.22
C ARG A 286 -30.57 28.10 9.95
N PHE A 287 -31.55 29.01 10.11
CA PHE A 287 -32.01 29.83 9.02
C PHE A 287 -30.92 30.79 8.56
N ASP A 288 -30.70 30.92 7.24
CA ASP A 288 -29.77 31.86 6.64
C ASP A 288 -30.53 33.06 6.05
N ARG A 289 -31.32 32.80 5.02
CA ARG A 289 -32.10 33.85 4.36
C ARG A 289 -33.30 33.31 3.57
N ALA A 290 -34.26 34.18 3.36
CA ALA A 290 -35.32 34.01 2.37
C ALA A 290 -35.49 35.32 1.61
N HIS A 291 -35.55 35.25 0.29
CA HIS A 291 -35.71 36.42 -0.56
C HIS A 291 -36.62 36.12 -1.76
N MET A 292 -37.38 37.12 -2.19
CA MET A 292 -37.95 37.15 -3.52
C MET A 292 -36.78 37.25 -4.51
N LYS A 293 -36.57 36.22 -5.32
CA LYS A 293 -35.36 36.05 -6.13
C LYS A 293 -35.51 36.70 -7.51
N ASN A 294 -36.54 36.32 -8.21
CA ASN A 294 -36.81 36.79 -9.59
C ASN A 294 -38.25 36.56 -9.99
N TYR A 295 -38.61 37.17 -11.10
CA TYR A 295 -39.86 36.88 -11.84
C TYR A 295 -39.54 35.79 -12.88
N GLY A 296 -40.29 34.68 -12.83
CA GLY A 296 -40.21 33.57 -13.78
C GLY A 296 -41.27 33.66 -14.85
N ASP A 297 -41.36 32.71 -15.77
CA ASP A 297 -42.32 32.73 -16.89
C ASP A 297 -43.77 32.74 -16.44
N PHE A 298 -44.08 32.10 -15.32
CA PHE A 298 -45.42 32.00 -14.75
C PHE A 298 -45.45 32.12 -13.21
N SER A 299 -44.36 32.55 -12.58
CA SER A 299 -44.23 32.60 -11.14
C SER A 299 -43.41 33.78 -10.64
N ILE A 300 -43.72 34.24 -9.43
CA ILE A 300 -42.80 35.04 -8.60
C ILE A 300 -42.05 34.09 -7.71
N ASN A 301 -40.72 34.01 -7.87
CA ASN A 301 -39.93 33.01 -7.22
C ASN A 301 -39.25 33.52 -5.94
N PHE A 302 -39.33 32.71 -4.89
CA PHE A 302 -38.67 32.91 -3.62
C PHE A 302 -37.59 31.86 -3.44
N GLU A 303 -36.41 32.26 -2.99
CA GLU A 303 -35.30 31.36 -2.62
C GLU A 303 -35.18 31.36 -1.10
N VAL A 304 -35.08 30.17 -0.53
CA VAL A 304 -34.82 29.94 0.89
C VAL A 304 -33.51 29.18 1.05
N VAL A 305 -32.68 29.65 1.96
CA VAL A 305 -31.44 29.01 2.34
C VAL A 305 -31.40 28.77 3.83
N TYR A 306 -31.10 27.55 4.22
CA TYR A 306 -30.90 27.17 5.60
C TYR A 306 -29.76 26.13 5.71
N TYR A 307 -29.26 25.92 6.93
CA TYR A 307 -28.27 24.92 7.25
C TYR A 307 -28.86 23.89 8.20
N MET A 308 -28.73 22.62 7.86
CA MET A 308 -28.87 21.51 8.81
C MET A 308 -27.60 21.43 9.66
N LEU A 309 -27.75 21.37 10.98
CA LEU A 309 -26.64 21.28 11.93
C LEU A 309 -26.15 19.85 12.14
N VAL A 310 -26.73 18.90 11.40
CA VAL A 310 -26.36 17.48 11.39
C VAL A 310 -26.09 17.00 9.97
N PRO A 311 -25.13 16.09 9.77
CA PRO A 311 -24.74 15.62 8.45
C PRO A 311 -25.68 14.56 7.85
N GLU A 312 -26.54 13.95 8.67
CA GLU A 312 -27.37 12.81 8.31
C GLU A 312 -28.38 13.17 7.20
N TYR A 313 -28.33 12.39 6.09
CA TYR A 313 -29.15 12.68 4.91
C TYR A 313 -30.65 12.48 5.18
N VAL A 314 -31.00 11.43 5.92
CA VAL A 314 -32.41 11.12 6.22
C VAL A 314 -33.05 12.21 7.10
N GLU A 315 -32.30 12.69 8.10
CA GLU A 315 -32.75 13.80 8.94
C GLU A 315 -32.98 15.08 8.14
N MET A 316 -32.10 15.38 7.19
CA MET A 316 -32.29 16.51 6.28
C MET A 316 -33.56 16.35 5.43
N MET A 317 -33.83 15.15 4.91
CA MET A 317 -35.04 14.89 4.13
C MET A 317 -36.30 15.01 4.97
N ASN A 318 -36.30 14.49 6.20
CA ASN A 318 -37.43 14.63 7.16
C ASN A 318 -37.69 16.08 7.49
N THR A 319 -36.65 16.85 7.78
CA THR A 319 -36.74 18.29 8.06
C THR A 319 -37.28 19.08 6.86
N GLN A 320 -36.74 18.80 5.65
CA GLN A 320 -37.24 19.45 4.43
C GLN A 320 -38.73 19.14 4.18
N GLN A 321 -39.16 17.91 4.44
CA GLN A 321 -40.55 17.51 4.31
C GLN A 321 -41.41 18.29 5.31
N ALA A 322 -41.00 18.40 6.57
CA ALA A 322 -41.73 19.14 7.61
C ALA A 322 -41.85 20.64 7.26
N ILE A 323 -40.75 21.25 6.76
CA ILE A 323 -40.76 22.62 6.26
C ILE A 323 -41.78 22.79 5.13
N ASN A 324 -41.75 21.88 4.13
CA ASN A 324 -42.65 21.95 2.98
C ASN A 324 -44.11 21.83 3.37
N LEU A 325 -44.45 20.92 4.28
CA LEU A 325 -45.83 20.76 4.80
C LEU A 325 -46.30 22.02 5.53
N LYS A 326 -45.46 22.58 6.39
CA LYS A 326 -45.77 23.80 7.12
C LYS A 326 -46.00 25.00 6.19
N ILE A 327 -45.18 25.15 5.15
CA ILE A 327 -45.36 26.19 4.13
C ILE A 327 -46.70 25.99 3.40
N HIS A 328 -47.00 24.73 3.03
CA HIS A 328 -48.26 24.41 2.34
C HIS A 328 -49.49 24.80 3.18
N ASP A 329 -49.50 24.46 4.48
CA ASP A 329 -50.60 24.75 5.40
C ASP A 329 -50.76 26.26 5.59
N GLU A 330 -49.67 27.01 5.79
CA GLU A 330 -49.70 28.46 5.94
C GLU A 330 -50.18 29.18 4.65
N PHE A 331 -49.73 28.72 3.47
CA PHE A 331 -50.18 29.29 2.21
C PHE A 331 -51.64 29.01 1.97
N THR A 332 -52.10 27.78 2.24
CA THR A 332 -53.53 27.41 2.12
C THR A 332 -54.41 28.25 3.04
N SER A 333 -54.02 28.45 4.31
CA SER A 333 -54.77 29.22 5.30
C SER A 333 -54.92 30.69 4.93
N ARG A 334 -53.94 31.26 4.19
CA ARG A 334 -53.91 32.68 3.77
C ARG A 334 -54.35 32.87 2.34
N GLY A 335 -54.75 31.83 1.64
CA GLY A 335 -55.21 31.90 0.24
C GLY A 335 -54.07 32.24 -0.75
N ILE A 336 -52.83 31.98 -0.37
CA ILE A 336 -51.68 32.17 -1.26
C ILE A 336 -51.57 30.96 -2.20
N GLN A 337 -51.56 31.24 -3.51
CA GLN A 337 -51.57 30.18 -4.51
C GLN A 337 -50.15 29.89 -5.01
N PHE A 338 -49.79 28.60 -5.01
CA PHE A 338 -48.58 28.15 -5.70
C PHE A 338 -48.72 28.34 -7.20
N ALA A 339 -47.65 28.78 -7.84
CA ALA A 339 -47.64 28.96 -9.29
C ALA A 339 -47.56 27.60 -10.00
N PHE A 340 -48.27 27.48 -11.09
CA PHE A 340 -48.23 26.35 -12.02
C PHE A 340 -48.13 26.87 -13.45
N PRO A 341 -47.65 26.09 -14.43
CA PRO A 341 -47.59 26.53 -15.82
C PRO A 341 -48.95 27.02 -16.32
N THR A 342 -49.00 28.27 -16.78
CA THR A 342 -50.21 28.93 -17.29
C THR A 342 -49.99 29.35 -18.73
N GLN A 343 -51.07 29.28 -19.53
CA GLN A 343 -51.13 29.77 -20.89
C GLN A 343 -52.38 30.58 -21.13
N THR A 344 -52.24 31.68 -21.84
CA THR A 344 -53.38 32.46 -22.30
C THR A 344 -53.71 32.01 -23.73
N ILE A 345 -54.91 31.47 -23.94
CA ILE A 345 -55.38 31.04 -25.25
C ILE A 345 -56.34 32.10 -25.82
N HIS A 346 -55.96 32.72 -26.89
CA HIS A 346 -56.86 33.62 -27.63
C HIS A 346 -57.62 32.83 -28.69
N LEU A 347 -58.94 32.65 -28.47
CA LEU A 347 -59.82 32.01 -29.44
C LEU A 347 -60.34 33.07 -30.43
N ALA A 348 -59.86 33.07 -31.67
CA ALA A 348 -60.44 33.86 -32.75
C ALA A 348 -61.65 33.12 -33.29
N LYS A 349 -62.82 33.75 -33.30
CA LYS A 349 -63.96 33.27 -34.09
C LYS A 349 -63.62 33.41 -35.54
N ALA A 350 -63.62 32.32 -36.32
CA ALA A 350 -63.64 32.41 -37.73
C ALA A 350 -64.93 33.04 -38.17
N ASP A 351 -64.90 34.22 -38.78
CA ASP A 351 -66.07 34.80 -39.43
C ASP A 351 -66.49 33.88 -40.58
N ALA A 352 -67.76 33.41 -40.55
CA ALA A 352 -68.36 32.49 -41.49
C ALA A 352 -68.72 33.23 -42.79
#